data_d5fd60d83858b4985cd81b333d232916
#
_entry.id   d5fd60d83858b4985cd81b333d232916
#
_cell.length_a   1.000
_cell.length_b   1.000
_cell.length_c   1.000
_cell.angle_alpha   90.00
_cell.angle_beta   90.00
_cell.angle_gamma   90.00
#
_symmetry.space_group_name_H-M   'P 1'
#
loop_
_entity.id
_entity.type
_entity.pdbx_description
1 polymer ?
#
loop_
_entity_poly.entity_id
_entity_poly.type
_entity_poly.pdbx_seq_one_letter_code
_entity_poly.pdbx_strand_id
1 'polypeptide(L)'
;YISTPADYVLPEKEGVADGFYHYQDTSKVENQCDFVLQKRDKKTDEFVFIPISDPQVKNEKQLARFRSETVPDLVHTVDSLNAPEVIGMQLGDLVWDAMNLYTPYRATISDLGLTMFQLMGNHDFNLLYADMERTAEPEKGYGEKNYYEMFGPTDYSFNVGKVHIIAMKDIDYEGGKKYTERFTEEQLEWLKKDLSY
;
A
#
# COMPACT_ATOMS: atom_id res chain seq x y z
N TYR A 1 -1.59 5.57 -11.74
CA TYR A 1 -1.95 6.29 -10.51
C TYR A 1 -1.72 7.80 -10.68
N ILE A 2 -2.22 8.56 -9.72
CA ILE A 2 -1.92 9.99 -9.56
C ILE A 2 -1.16 10.22 -8.25
N SER A 3 -0.05 10.96 -8.29
CA SER A 3 0.58 11.48 -7.08
C SER A 3 -0.30 12.61 -6.53
N THR A 4 -1.03 12.34 -5.44
CA THR A 4 -1.99 13.30 -4.89
C THR A 4 -1.29 14.58 -4.49
N PRO A 5 -1.67 15.77 -5.04
CA PRO A 5 -1.04 17.02 -4.67
C PRO A 5 -1.36 17.44 -3.22
N ALA A 6 -0.47 18.18 -2.58
CA ALA A 6 -0.59 18.55 -1.17
C ALA A 6 -1.85 19.38 -0.83
N ASP A 7 -2.40 20.11 -1.81
CA ASP A 7 -3.63 20.90 -1.63
C ASP A 7 -4.92 20.07 -1.63
N TYR A 8 -4.81 18.74 -1.80
CA TYR A 8 -5.94 17.82 -1.83
C TYR A 8 -5.90 16.82 -0.68
N VAL A 9 -7.06 16.41 -0.24
CA VAL A 9 -7.22 15.34 0.75
C VAL A 9 -6.71 14.04 0.14
N LEU A 10 -5.97 13.25 0.91
CA LEU A 10 -5.52 11.94 0.45
C LEU A 10 -6.73 11.03 0.23
N PRO A 11 -6.92 10.49 -0.98
CA PRO A 11 -8.08 9.67 -1.27
C PRO A 11 -7.98 8.34 -0.52
N GLU A 12 -9.10 7.95 0.08
CA GLU A 12 -9.20 6.75 0.88
C GLU A 12 -10.59 6.12 0.74
N LYS A 13 -10.68 4.84 1.08
CA LYS A 13 -11.91 4.12 1.26
C LYS A 13 -11.82 3.26 2.51
N GLU A 14 -12.69 3.54 3.47
CA GLU A 14 -12.71 2.81 4.73
C GLU A 14 -11.35 2.82 5.44
N GLY A 15 -10.71 4.00 5.53
CA GLY A 15 -9.42 4.18 6.20
C GLY A 15 -8.20 3.62 5.44
N VAL A 16 -8.37 3.05 4.27
CA VAL A 16 -7.28 2.55 3.42
C VAL A 16 -7.12 3.45 2.21
N ALA A 17 -5.90 3.86 1.90
CA ALA A 17 -5.60 4.65 0.72
C ALA A 17 -6.12 3.97 -0.54
N ASP A 18 -7.00 4.64 -1.27
CA ASP A 18 -7.71 4.11 -2.43
C ASP A 18 -8.14 5.26 -3.35
N GLY A 19 -8.54 4.96 -4.58
CA GLY A 19 -9.03 5.98 -5.51
C GLY A 19 -7.95 6.89 -6.12
N PHE A 20 -6.68 6.66 -5.80
CA PHE A 20 -5.54 7.35 -6.45
C PHE A 20 -4.93 6.56 -7.61
N TYR A 21 -5.49 5.38 -7.93
CA TYR A 21 -5.05 4.54 -9.04
C TYR A 21 -6.23 3.95 -9.78
N HIS A 22 -5.98 3.53 -11.02
CA HIS A 22 -6.93 2.77 -11.85
C HIS A 22 -6.23 1.59 -12.48
N TYR A 23 -6.95 0.47 -12.55
CA TYR A 23 -6.50 -0.66 -13.37
C TYR A 23 -6.76 -0.37 -14.84
N GLN A 24 -5.75 -0.61 -15.66
CA GLN A 24 -5.89 -0.49 -17.11
C GLN A 24 -6.50 -1.77 -17.68
N ASP A 25 -7.47 -1.60 -18.56
CA ASP A 25 -7.98 -2.69 -19.38
C ASP A 25 -7.03 -2.85 -20.58
N THR A 26 -6.16 -3.86 -20.49
CA THR A 26 -5.15 -4.13 -21.53
C THR A 26 -5.74 -4.61 -22.86
N SER A 27 -7.03 -4.96 -22.91
CA SER A 27 -7.75 -5.27 -24.14
C SER A 27 -8.13 -4.02 -24.95
N LYS A 28 -8.07 -2.83 -24.35
CA LYS A 28 -8.41 -1.55 -24.97
C LYS A 28 -7.16 -0.82 -25.46
N VAL A 29 -7.30 -0.13 -26.58
CA VAL A 29 -6.25 0.73 -27.13
C VAL A 29 -6.06 2.00 -26.28
N GLU A 30 -7.16 2.50 -25.70
CA GLU A 30 -7.17 3.68 -24.84
C GLU A 30 -7.95 3.40 -23.56
N ASN A 31 -7.41 3.85 -22.44
CA ASN A 31 -8.05 3.82 -21.14
C ASN A 31 -8.23 5.25 -20.63
N GLN A 32 -9.46 5.61 -20.29
CA GLN A 32 -9.73 6.87 -19.61
C GLN A 32 -9.57 6.67 -18.11
N CYS A 33 -8.72 7.50 -17.48
CA CYS A 33 -8.44 7.46 -16.05
C CYS A 33 -8.70 8.84 -15.45
N ASP A 34 -9.94 9.06 -15.00
CA ASP A 34 -10.34 10.30 -14.34
C ASP A 34 -10.21 10.15 -12.82
N PHE A 35 -9.52 11.07 -12.17
CA PHE A 35 -9.36 11.09 -10.72
C PHE A 35 -10.22 12.21 -10.12
N VAL A 36 -11.01 11.86 -9.11
CA VAL A 36 -11.82 12.82 -8.36
C VAL A 36 -11.09 13.13 -7.05
N LEU A 37 -10.56 14.34 -6.95
CA LEU A 37 -9.83 14.79 -5.77
C LEU A 37 -10.62 15.85 -5.02
N GLN A 38 -10.71 15.71 -3.70
CA GLN A 38 -11.30 16.70 -2.81
C GLN A 38 -10.25 17.72 -2.41
N LYS A 39 -10.48 19.00 -2.72
CA LYS A 39 -9.58 20.06 -2.28
C LYS A 39 -9.65 20.22 -0.77
N ARG A 40 -8.50 20.45 -0.12
CA ARG A 40 -8.44 20.77 1.31
C ARG A 40 -9.01 22.16 1.59
N ASP A 41 -9.78 22.28 2.66
CA ASP A 41 -10.26 23.58 3.13
C ASP A 41 -9.14 24.46 3.67
N LYS A 42 -8.13 23.84 4.25
CA LYS A 42 -6.93 24.51 4.81
C LYS A 42 -5.68 23.75 4.40
N LYS A 43 -4.61 24.52 4.13
CA LYS A 43 -3.28 23.92 3.95
C LYS A 43 -2.81 23.29 5.26
N THR A 44 -2.25 22.12 5.18
CA THR A 44 -1.65 21.41 6.31
C THR A 44 -0.15 21.36 6.09
N ASP A 45 0.60 22.19 6.81
CA ASP A 45 2.08 22.17 6.79
C ASP A 45 2.66 21.28 7.89
N GLU A 46 1.81 20.84 8.83
CA GLU A 46 2.18 19.97 9.95
C GLU A 46 1.32 18.70 9.92
N PHE A 47 1.94 17.56 10.01
CA PHE A 47 1.28 16.27 10.08
C PHE A 47 2.15 15.27 10.88
N VAL A 48 1.52 14.20 11.35
CA VAL A 48 2.21 13.06 11.95
C VAL A 48 2.17 11.89 10.98
N PHE A 49 3.31 11.28 10.77
CA PHE A 49 3.44 10.06 9.98
C PHE A 49 3.74 8.88 10.89
N ILE A 50 2.89 7.84 10.84
CA ILE A 50 3.00 6.63 11.68
C ILE A 50 3.36 5.44 10.79
N PRO A 51 4.63 5.06 10.72
CA PRO A 51 5.02 3.82 10.05
C PRO A 51 4.75 2.61 10.97
N ILE A 52 4.20 1.54 10.38
CA ILE A 52 3.98 0.25 11.04
C ILE A 52 4.69 -0.81 10.22
N SER A 53 5.72 -1.41 10.78
CA SER A 53 6.49 -2.45 10.11
C SER A 53 6.03 -3.84 10.51
N ASP A 54 6.04 -4.76 9.54
CA ASP A 54 5.97 -6.20 9.74
C ASP A 54 4.83 -6.70 10.65
N PRO A 55 3.56 -6.40 10.39
CA PRO A 55 2.46 -7.00 11.14
C PRO A 55 2.43 -8.52 11.05
N GLN A 56 2.82 -9.06 9.90
CA GLN A 56 3.07 -10.49 9.65
C GLN A 56 1.97 -11.42 10.17
N VAL A 57 0.70 -11.03 9.97
CA VAL A 57 -0.44 -11.81 10.44
C VAL A 57 -0.53 -13.13 9.68
N LYS A 58 -0.40 -14.24 10.40
CA LYS A 58 -0.30 -15.60 9.84
C LYS A 58 -1.60 -16.40 9.86
N ASN A 59 -2.51 -16.05 10.75
CA ASN A 59 -3.76 -16.77 10.94
C ASN A 59 -4.80 -15.91 11.68
N GLU A 60 -6.04 -16.40 11.72
CA GLU A 60 -7.17 -15.72 12.38
C GLU A 60 -6.91 -15.37 13.86
N LYS A 61 -6.17 -16.20 14.58
CA LYS A 61 -5.85 -15.93 15.99
C LYS A 61 -4.93 -14.70 16.13
N GLN A 62 -3.94 -14.59 15.25
CA GLN A 62 -3.04 -13.43 15.24
C GLN A 62 -3.77 -12.18 14.74
N LEU A 63 -4.64 -12.31 13.75
CA LEU A 63 -5.50 -11.22 13.30
C LEU A 63 -6.41 -10.72 14.43
N ALA A 64 -7.01 -11.63 15.20
CA ALA A 64 -7.82 -11.26 16.36
C ALA A 64 -6.99 -10.51 17.42
N ARG A 65 -5.74 -10.91 17.66
CA ARG A 65 -4.83 -10.18 18.55
C ARG A 65 -4.48 -8.80 18.01
N PHE A 66 -4.15 -8.70 16.72
CA PHE A 66 -3.87 -7.41 16.07
C PHE A 66 -5.05 -6.45 16.28
N ARG A 67 -6.28 -6.93 16.06
CA ARG A 67 -7.51 -6.15 16.27
C ARG A 67 -7.74 -5.76 17.73
N SER A 68 -7.49 -6.65 18.68
CA SER A 68 -7.81 -6.42 20.09
C SER A 68 -6.70 -5.78 20.91
N GLU A 69 -5.46 -5.81 20.44
CA GLU A 69 -4.29 -5.31 21.15
C GLU A 69 -3.66 -4.12 20.40
N THR A 70 -3.23 -4.33 19.15
CA THR A 70 -2.47 -3.31 18.38
C THR A 70 -3.35 -2.16 17.90
N VAL A 71 -4.53 -2.45 17.34
CA VAL A 71 -5.43 -1.40 16.83
C VAL A 71 -5.86 -0.44 17.93
N PRO A 72 -6.33 -0.87 19.12
CA PRO A 72 -6.70 0.06 20.19
C PRO A 72 -5.53 0.89 20.71
N ASP A 73 -4.33 0.33 20.77
CA ASP A 73 -3.12 1.06 21.17
C ASP A 73 -2.75 2.16 20.17
N LEU A 74 -2.82 1.84 18.87
CA LEU A 74 -2.61 2.82 17.81
C LEU A 74 -3.67 3.93 17.81
N VAL A 75 -4.95 3.58 17.95
CA VAL A 75 -6.04 4.57 18.06
C VAL A 75 -5.80 5.49 19.25
N HIS A 76 -5.47 4.94 20.41
CA HIS A 76 -5.14 5.76 21.59
C HIS A 76 -3.92 6.67 21.34
N THR A 77 -2.90 6.17 20.66
CA THR A 77 -1.73 6.96 20.27
C THR A 77 -2.13 8.11 19.36
N VAL A 78 -2.88 7.84 18.30
CA VAL A 78 -3.37 8.85 17.34
C VAL A 78 -4.18 9.93 18.06
N ASP A 79 -5.12 9.55 18.90
CA ASP A 79 -5.96 10.47 19.67
C ASP A 79 -5.12 11.37 20.62
N SER A 80 -4.07 10.80 21.21
CA SER A 80 -3.19 11.53 22.15
C SER A 80 -2.32 12.59 21.47
N LEU A 81 -2.00 12.40 20.19
CA LEU A 81 -1.13 13.31 19.43
C LEU A 81 -1.79 14.67 19.16
N ASN A 82 -3.12 14.72 19.11
CA ASN A 82 -3.89 15.92 18.79
C ASN A 82 -3.33 16.69 17.57
N ALA A 83 -2.85 15.93 16.58
CA ALA A 83 -2.25 16.47 15.37
C ALA A 83 -3.33 16.92 14.37
N PRO A 84 -3.05 17.94 13.54
CA PRO A 84 -4.01 18.41 12.53
C PRO A 84 -4.28 17.37 11.44
N GLU A 85 -3.31 16.51 11.18
CA GLU A 85 -3.41 15.38 10.26
C GLU A 85 -2.50 14.25 10.73
N VAL A 86 -3.00 13.01 10.66
CA VAL A 86 -2.22 11.80 10.95
C VAL A 86 -2.37 10.85 9.77
N ILE A 87 -1.25 10.35 9.28
CA ILE A 87 -1.20 9.43 8.16
C ILE A 87 -0.43 8.20 8.59
N GLY A 88 -0.96 7.03 8.28
CA GLY A 88 -0.28 5.78 8.54
C GLY A 88 0.27 5.15 7.26
N MET A 89 1.33 4.37 7.41
CA MET A 89 1.85 3.52 6.34
C MET A 89 2.34 2.21 6.92
N GLN A 90 1.89 1.11 6.33
CA GLN A 90 2.42 -0.21 6.62
C GLN A 90 3.57 -0.51 5.67
N LEU A 91 4.72 -0.87 6.24
CA LEU A 91 6.00 -0.98 5.53
C LEU A 91 6.29 -2.39 5.00
N GLY A 92 5.25 -3.09 4.56
CA GLY A 92 5.35 -4.44 4.02
C GLY A 92 5.10 -5.54 5.04
N ASP A 93 5.09 -6.78 4.56
CA ASP A 93 4.82 -7.99 5.34
C ASP A 93 3.51 -7.88 6.14
N LEU A 94 2.44 -7.47 5.46
CA LEU A 94 1.12 -7.30 6.06
C LEU A 94 0.60 -8.61 6.63
N VAL A 95 0.78 -9.67 5.86
CA VAL A 95 0.47 -11.05 6.24
C VAL A 95 1.70 -11.91 6.05
N TRP A 96 1.69 -13.12 6.63
CA TRP A 96 2.75 -14.11 6.45
C TRP A 96 2.28 -15.20 5.49
N ASP A 97 2.52 -15.02 4.20
CA ASP A 97 2.12 -15.97 3.13
C ASP A 97 0.63 -16.37 3.18
N ALA A 98 -0.22 -15.51 3.74
CA ALA A 98 -1.62 -15.81 4.06
C ALA A 98 -2.59 -14.82 3.37
N MET A 99 -2.58 -14.81 2.03
CA MET A 99 -3.37 -13.88 1.22
C MET A 99 -4.88 -13.97 1.48
N ASN A 100 -5.37 -15.12 1.97
CA ASN A 100 -6.76 -15.28 2.40
C ASN A 100 -7.14 -14.36 3.58
N LEU A 101 -6.15 -13.81 4.28
CA LEU A 101 -6.37 -12.86 5.37
C LEU A 101 -6.45 -11.40 4.90
N TYR A 102 -6.15 -11.07 3.65
CA TYR A 102 -6.16 -9.68 3.17
C TYR A 102 -7.50 -8.98 3.40
N THR A 103 -8.61 -9.63 3.08
CA THR A 103 -9.94 -9.03 3.29
C THR A 103 -10.22 -8.71 4.76
N PRO A 104 -10.13 -9.66 5.70
CA PRO A 104 -10.34 -9.34 7.11
C PRO A 104 -9.23 -8.45 7.72
N TYR A 105 -8.02 -8.48 7.18
CA TYR A 105 -6.94 -7.59 7.56
C TYR A 105 -7.25 -6.13 7.16
N ARG A 106 -7.64 -5.89 5.90
CA ARG A 106 -8.08 -4.58 5.41
C ARG A 106 -9.21 -4.02 6.27
N ALA A 107 -10.22 -4.85 6.59
CA ALA A 107 -11.30 -4.45 7.48
C ALA A 107 -10.81 -4.11 8.90
N THR A 108 -9.73 -4.75 9.37
CA THR A 108 -9.16 -4.45 10.69
C THR A 108 -8.38 -3.13 10.69
N ILE A 109 -7.63 -2.82 9.65
CA ILE A 109 -6.91 -1.55 9.58
C ILE A 109 -7.85 -0.35 9.37
N SER A 110 -9.04 -0.55 8.83
CA SER A 110 -10.05 0.52 8.73
C SER A 110 -10.52 1.02 10.10
N ASP A 111 -10.41 0.19 11.14
CA ASP A 111 -10.75 0.55 12.51
C ASP A 111 -9.76 1.57 13.15
N LEU A 112 -8.63 1.85 12.49
CA LEU A 112 -7.62 2.83 12.96
C LEU A 112 -8.09 4.29 12.85
N GLY A 113 -9.06 4.58 11.98
CA GLY A 113 -9.61 5.93 11.84
C GLY A 113 -8.67 6.95 11.20
N LEU A 114 -7.65 6.49 10.48
CA LEU A 114 -6.72 7.33 9.71
C LEU A 114 -6.48 6.73 8.32
N THR A 115 -6.01 7.56 7.39
CA THR A 115 -5.65 7.07 6.07
C THR A 115 -4.39 6.23 6.14
N MET A 116 -4.52 4.93 5.84
CA MET A 116 -3.44 3.95 5.85
C MET A 116 -2.98 3.63 4.44
N PHE A 117 -1.73 3.91 4.15
CA PHE A 117 -1.03 3.45 2.95
C PHE A 117 -0.34 2.10 3.21
N GLN A 118 -0.08 1.34 2.15
CA GLN A 118 0.56 0.04 2.26
C GLN A 118 1.75 -0.06 1.32
N LEU A 119 2.83 -0.68 1.79
CA LEU A 119 3.90 -1.24 0.99
C LEU A 119 3.79 -2.75 0.96
N MET A 120 4.33 -3.34 -0.08
CA MET A 120 4.43 -4.78 -0.22
C MET A 120 5.76 -5.28 0.33
N GLY A 121 5.71 -6.33 1.16
CA GLY A 121 6.87 -7.06 1.62
C GLY A 121 7.00 -8.45 0.96
N ASN A 122 8.04 -9.20 1.32
CA ASN A 122 8.28 -10.52 0.72
C ASN A 122 7.27 -11.59 1.14
N HIS A 123 6.63 -11.45 2.30
CA HIS A 123 5.56 -12.33 2.75
C HIS A 123 4.17 -11.98 2.18
N ASP A 124 4.10 -10.92 1.38
CA ASP A 124 2.91 -10.52 0.64
C ASP A 124 2.86 -11.10 -0.78
N PHE A 125 3.88 -11.87 -1.21
CA PHE A 125 3.83 -12.63 -2.44
C PHE A 125 2.89 -13.83 -2.36
N ASN A 126 2.12 -14.06 -3.41
CA ASN A 126 1.28 -15.25 -3.51
C ASN A 126 2.11 -16.47 -3.92
N LEU A 127 2.65 -17.17 -2.95
CA LEU A 127 3.47 -18.36 -3.17
C LEU A 127 2.68 -19.53 -3.76
N LEU A 128 1.36 -19.60 -3.55
CA LEU A 128 0.51 -20.64 -4.13
C LEU A 128 0.40 -20.49 -5.64
N TYR A 129 0.33 -19.27 -6.14
CA TYR A 129 0.40 -19.00 -7.57
C TYR A 129 1.74 -19.44 -8.16
N ALA A 130 2.80 -19.18 -7.44
CA ALA A 130 4.13 -19.62 -7.83
C ALA A 130 4.27 -21.14 -7.93
N ASP A 131 3.60 -21.89 -7.05
CA ASP A 131 3.61 -23.36 -7.07
C ASP A 131 2.67 -23.97 -8.15
N MET A 132 1.64 -23.24 -8.58
CA MET A 132 0.68 -23.74 -9.57
C MET A 132 1.19 -23.69 -11.02
N GLU A 133 2.16 -22.85 -11.33
CA GLU A 133 2.66 -22.66 -12.71
C GLU A 133 4.13 -23.04 -12.88
N ARG A 134 4.48 -24.22 -12.43
CA ARG A 134 5.84 -24.76 -12.60
C ARG A 134 6.29 -24.95 -14.06
N THR A 135 5.42 -24.72 -15.02
CA THR A 135 5.66 -24.99 -16.45
C THR A 135 5.75 -23.74 -17.32
N ALA A 136 5.34 -22.58 -16.82
CA ALA A 136 5.46 -21.31 -17.53
C ALA A 136 6.54 -20.45 -16.86
N GLU A 137 7.28 -19.68 -17.64
CA GLU A 137 8.07 -18.58 -17.09
C GLU A 137 7.11 -17.64 -16.34
N PRO A 138 7.38 -17.29 -15.07
CA PRO A 138 6.48 -16.44 -14.33
C PRO A 138 6.38 -15.08 -15.01
N GLU A 139 5.18 -14.67 -15.38
CA GLU A 139 4.96 -13.33 -15.86
C GLU A 139 5.34 -12.34 -14.76
N LYS A 140 5.98 -11.25 -15.15
CA LYS A 140 6.38 -10.17 -14.26
C LYS A 140 5.14 -9.70 -13.47
N GLY A 141 5.25 -9.64 -12.15
CA GLY A 141 4.15 -9.27 -11.25
C GLY A 141 3.20 -10.40 -10.86
N TYR A 142 3.46 -11.61 -11.31
CA TYR A 142 2.57 -12.74 -11.07
C TYR A 142 2.32 -13.05 -9.59
N GLY A 143 3.37 -13.10 -8.77
CA GLY A 143 3.26 -13.31 -7.32
C GLY A 143 2.61 -12.16 -6.56
N GLU A 144 2.47 -11.01 -7.19
CA GLU A 144 1.98 -9.77 -6.59
C GLU A 144 0.49 -9.52 -6.85
N LYS A 145 -0.16 -10.34 -7.68
CA LYS A 145 -1.53 -10.10 -8.14
C LYS A 145 -2.53 -9.86 -7.00
N ASN A 146 -2.50 -10.70 -5.97
CA ASN A 146 -3.43 -10.53 -4.84
C ASN A 146 -3.21 -9.22 -4.08
N TYR A 147 -1.96 -8.78 -3.97
CA TYR A 147 -1.64 -7.49 -3.37
C TYR A 147 -2.20 -6.35 -4.22
N TYR A 148 -1.93 -6.34 -5.53
CA TYR A 148 -2.48 -5.34 -6.44
C TYR A 148 -4.01 -5.25 -6.38
N GLU A 149 -4.69 -6.40 -6.37
CA GLU A 149 -6.16 -6.43 -6.33
C GLU A 149 -6.74 -5.89 -5.01
N MET A 150 -5.99 -5.99 -3.92
CA MET A 150 -6.44 -5.58 -2.58
C MET A 150 -6.01 -4.16 -2.21
N PHE A 151 -4.79 -3.77 -2.54
CA PHE A 151 -4.15 -2.55 -2.03
C PHE A 151 -3.66 -1.60 -3.13
N GLY A 152 -3.69 -2.00 -4.40
CA GLY A 152 -3.27 -1.18 -5.52
C GLY A 152 -1.76 -1.28 -5.84
N PRO A 153 -1.16 -0.21 -6.38
CA PRO A 153 0.21 -0.23 -6.86
C PRO A 153 1.23 -0.44 -5.74
N THR A 154 2.34 -1.10 -6.07
CA THR A 154 3.47 -1.31 -5.15
C THR A 154 4.43 -0.13 -5.11
N ASP A 155 4.40 0.69 -6.17
CA ASP A 155 5.26 1.85 -6.32
C ASP A 155 4.39 3.06 -6.65
N TYR A 156 4.43 4.07 -5.79
CA TYR A 156 3.60 5.27 -5.92
C TYR A 156 4.15 6.42 -5.07
N SER A 157 3.60 7.61 -5.26
CA SER A 157 3.94 8.79 -4.46
C SER A 157 2.70 9.61 -4.13
N PHE A 158 2.81 10.44 -3.11
CA PHE A 158 1.80 11.42 -2.72
C PHE A 158 2.44 12.57 -1.92
N ASN A 159 1.70 13.66 -1.76
CA ASN A 159 2.21 14.84 -1.10
C ASN A 159 1.38 15.23 0.11
N VAL A 160 2.05 15.62 1.19
CA VAL A 160 1.42 16.17 2.40
C VAL A 160 2.21 17.39 2.85
N GLY A 161 1.57 18.53 2.90
CA GLY A 161 2.25 19.78 3.21
C GLY A 161 3.43 20.04 2.25
N LYS A 162 4.63 20.10 2.81
CA LYS A 162 5.89 20.32 2.05
C LYS A 162 6.68 19.03 1.80
N VAL A 163 6.10 17.89 2.14
CA VAL A 163 6.77 16.60 2.04
C VAL A 163 6.21 15.81 0.86
N HIS A 164 7.10 15.33 0.00
CA HIS A 164 6.81 14.36 -1.04
C HIS A 164 7.18 12.98 -0.51
N ILE A 165 6.19 12.10 -0.40
CA ILE A 165 6.35 10.74 0.13
C ILE A 165 6.35 9.77 -1.05
N ILE A 166 7.38 8.94 -1.11
CA ILE A 166 7.56 7.93 -2.15
C ILE A 166 7.54 6.56 -1.50
N ALA A 167 6.64 5.72 -1.97
CA ALA A 167 6.51 4.33 -1.59
C ALA A 167 7.04 3.45 -2.73
N MET A 168 8.02 2.61 -2.44
CA MET A 168 8.62 1.69 -3.40
C MET A 168 8.88 0.35 -2.73
N LYS A 169 8.44 -0.75 -3.35
CA LYS A 169 8.88 -2.07 -2.89
C LYS A 169 10.35 -2.25 -3.24
N ASP A 170 11.11 -2.85 -2.33
CA ASP A 170 12.54 -3.17 -2.51
C ASP A 170 12.80 -4.65 -2.82
N ILE A 171 11.77 -5.35 -3.26
CA ILE A 171 11.78 -6.77 -3.59
C ILE A 171 11.30 -7.00 -5.03
N ASP A 172 12.01 -7.83 -5.77
CA ASP A 172 11.69 -8.23 -7.14
C ASP A 172 11.43 -9.73 -7.20
N TYR A 173 10.22 -10.11 -7.61
CA TYR A 173 9.80 -11.50 -7.67
C TYR A 173 10.39 -12.21 -8.88
N GLU A 174 11.10 -13.31 -8.63
CA GLU A 174 11.81 -14.10 -9.66
C GLU A 174 11.09 -15.41 -10.03
N GLY A 175 9.93 -15.66 -9.45
CA GLY A 175 9.17 -16.88 -9.69
C GLY A 175 9.35 -17.96 -8.61
N GLY A 176 8.38 -18.85 -8.47
CA GLY A 176 8.35 -19.84 -7.41
C GLY A 176 8.34 -19.17 -6.04
N LYS A 177 9.31 -19.54 -5.21
CA LYS A 177 9.53 -18.93 -3.87
C LYS A 177 10.76 -18.02 -3.86
N LYS A 178 11.16 -17.49 -5.03
CA LYS A 178 12.38 -16.70 -5.17
C LYS A 178 12.03 -15.23 -5.36
N TYR A 179 12.79 -14.40 -4.72
CA TYR A 179 12.83 -12.96 -4.91
C TYR A 179 14.26 -12.46 -4.68
N THR A 180 14.54 -11.28 -5.18
CA THR A 180 15.81 -10.57 -4.96
C THR A 180 15.51 -9.21 -4.33
N GLU A 181 16.26 -8.87 -3.31
CA GLU A 181 16.20 -7.56 -2.66
C GLU A 181 16.89 -6.53 -3.55
N ARG A 182 16.10 -5.78 -4.30
CA ARG A 182 16.61 -4.71 -5.20
C ARG A 182 15.50 -3.80 -5.68
N PHE A 183 15.88 -2.61 -6.11
CA PHE A 183 15.08 -1.78 -7.01
C PHE A 183 15.42 -2.14 -8.47
N THR A 184 14.41 -2.30 -9.29
CA THR A 184 14.58 -2.54 -10.72
C THR A 184 14.98 -1.26 -11.46
N GLU A 185 15.53 -1.39 -12.67
CA GLU A 185 15.85 -0.23 -13.49
C GLU A 185 14.60 0.60 -13.82
N GLU A 186 13.47 -0.06 -14.05
CA GLU A 186 12.19 0.62 -14.31
C GLU A 186 11.71 1.44 -13.10
N GLN A 187 11.87 0.90 -11.88
CA GLN A 187 11.55 1.65 -10.66
C GLN A 187 12.46 2.87 -10.51
N LEU A 188 13.76 2.73 -10.81
CA LEU A 188 14.68 3.85 -10.73
C LEU A 188 14.42 4.92 -11.80
N GLU A 189 14.03 4.53 -13.02
CA GLU A 189 13.60 5.48 -14.05
C GLU A 189 12.29 6.18 -13.69
N TRP A 190 11.33 5.42 -13.13
CA TRP A 190 10.11 6.00 -12.58
C TRP A 190 10.41 7.01 -11.47
N LEU A 191 11.27 6.66 -10.51
CA LEU A 191 11.68 7.55 -9.41
C LEU A 191 12.31 8.86 -9.93
N LYS A 192 13.22 8.78 -10.89
CA LYS A 192 13.81 9.96 -11.52
C LYS A 192 12.76 10.88 -12.15
N LYS A 193 11.77 10.29 -12.80
CA LYS A 193 10.66 11.03 -13.42
C LYS A 193 9.77 11.65 -12.34
N ASP A 194 9.42 10.92 -11.30
CA ASP A 194 8.59 11.40 -10.20
C ASP A 194 9.23 12.59 -9.47
N LEU A 195 10.54 12.51 -9.19
CA LEU A 195 11.32 13.60 -8.59
C LEU A 195 11.57 14.81 -9.50
N SER A 196 11.19 14.75 -10.78
CA SER A 196 11.37 15.85 -11.72
C SER A 196 10.19 16.81 -11.79
N TYR A 197 9.10 16.51 -11.11
CA TYR A 197 7.90 17.34 -10.99
C TYR A 197 7.92 18.11 -9.67
#